data_c99a5672bc2da53b9bbf2b77b9c15942
#
_entry.id   c99a5672bc2da53b9bbf2b77b9c15942
#
_cell.length_a   1.000
_cell.length_b   1.000
_cell.length_c   1.000
_cell.angle_alpha   90.00
_cell.angle_beta   90.00
_cell.angle_gamma   90.00
#
_symmetry.space_group_name_H-M   'P 1'
#
loop_
_entity.id
_entity.type
_entity.pdbx_description
1 polymer ?
#
loop_
_entity_poly.entity_id
_entity_poly.type
_entity_poly.pdbx_seq_one_letter_code
_entity_poly.pdbx_strand_id
1 'polypeptide(L)'
;MEWWIKKLREATTSTHTWAVLQSGQLTIVAELTPCARRLQEGDKLTPLAYALYCINNDKTLTVKVLNATHFSADRWAAIDNAPTC
;
A
#
# COMPACT_ATOMS: atom_id res chain seq x y z
N MET A 1 -13.71 6.08 1.96
CA MET A 1 -13.49 5.20 0.82
C MET A 1 -12.54 4.09 1.24
N GLU A 2 -12.94 2.86 1.02
CA GLU A 2 -12.15 1.70 1.40
C GLU A 2 -11.31 1.22 0.23
N TRP A 3 -10.12 0.72 0.54
CA TRP A 3 -9.18 0.24 -0.47
C TRP A 3 -8.84 -1.20 -0.21
N TRP A 4 -8.72 -1.99 -1.28
CA TRP A 4 -8.28 -3.38 -1.20
C TRP A 4 -6.88 -3.51 -1.76
N ILE A 5 -6.03 -4.24 -1.06
CA ILE A 5 -4.66 -4.50 -1.52
C ILE A 5 -4.71 -5.58 -2.59
N LYS A 6 -4.28 -5.21 -3.80
CA LYS A 6 -4.24 -6.14 -4.93
C LYS A 6 -2.86 -6.74 -5.14
N LYS A 7 -1.82 -5.97 -4.88
CA LYS A 7 -0.42 -6.41 -5.00
C LYS A 7 0.42 -5.71 -3.96
N LEU A 8 1.50 -6.36 -3.56
CA LEU A 8 2.45 -5.84 -2.58
C LEU A 8 3.87 -6.01 -3.08
N ARG A 9 4.71 -5.02 -2.77
CA ARG A 9 6.15 -5.05 -3.00
C ARG A 9 6.84 -4.44 -1.81
N GLU A 10 7.89 -5.10 -1.32
CA GLU A 10 8.73 -4.51 -0.28
C GLU A 10 9.97 -3.92 -0.93
N ALA A 11 10.28 -2.67 -0.60
CA ALA A 11 11.50 -2.05 -1.07
C ALA A 11 12.69 -2.71 -0.37
N THR A 12 13.70 -3.09 -1.13
CA THR A 12 14.88 -3.74 -0.57
C THR A 12 15.75 -2.80 0.24
N THR A 13 15.62 -1.50 0.00
CA THR A 13 16.43 -0.47 0.65
C THR A 13 15.66 0.34 1.67
N SER A 14 14.41 -0.02 1.93
CA SER A 14 13.52 0.76 2.78
C SER A 14 12.61 -0.19 3.55
N THR A 15 12.13 0.26 4.71
CA THR A 15 11.13 -0.48 5.48
C THR A 15 9.72 -0.26 4.97
N HIS A 16 9.55 0.63 4.00
CA HIS A 16 8.23 0.94 3.44
C HIS A 16 7.77 -0.16 2.49
N THR A 17 6.45 -0.31 2.38
CA THR A 17 5.82 -1.26 1.48
C THR A 17 5.10 -0.51 0.37
N TRP A 18 5.29 -0.95 -0.86
CA TRP A 18 4.53 -0.45 -2.01
C TRP A 18 3.37 -1.38 -2.28
N ALA A 19 2.21 -0.82 -2.51
CA ALA A 19 0.99 -1.60 -2.72
C ALA A 19 0.18 -1.05 -3.88
N VAL A 20 -0.44 -1.94 -4.64
CA VAL A 20 -1.50 -1.57 -5.58
C VAL A 20 -2.80 -1.67 -4.82
N LEU A 21 -3.50 -0.56 -4.71
CA LEU A 21 -4.77 -0.46 -4.01
C LEU A 21 -5.90 -0.19 -5.01
N GLN A 22 -7.03 -0.82 -4.79
CA GLN A 22 -8.20 -0.65 -5.64
C GLN A 22 -9.42 -0.29 -4.81
N SER A 23 -10.18 0.70 -5.29
CA SER A 23 -11.48 1.06 -4.74
C SER A 23 -12.41 1.30 -5.93
N GLY A 24 -13.38 0.41 -6.12
CA GLY A 24 -14.23 0.46 -7.30
C GLY A 24 -13.41 0.32 -8.58
N GLN A 25 -13.47 1.32 -9.45
CA GLN A 25 -12.71 1.34 -10.70
C GLN A 25 -11.40 2.10 -10.60
N LEU A 26 -11.12 2.67 -9.43
CA LEU A 26 -9.91 3.45 -9.22
C LEU A 26 -8.81 2.55 -8.69
N THR A 27 -7.65 2.61 -9.33
CA THR A 27 -6.47 1.84 -8.93
C THR A 27 -5.30 2.80 -8.75
N ILE A 28 -4.63 2.68 -7.61
CA ILE A 28 -3.47 3.52 -7.30
C ILE A 28 -2.30 2.66 -6.84
N VAL A 29 -1.12 3.23 -6.92
CA VAL A 29 0.07 2.69 -6.27
C VAL A 29 0.39 3.58 -5.09
N ALA A 30 0.52 3.00 -3.93
CA ALA A 30 0.75 3.75 -2.70
C ALA A 30 1.99 3.23 -1.97
N GLU A 31 2.71 4.16 -1.35
CA GLU A 31 3.80 3.83 -0.44
C GLU A 31 3.26 3.91 0.97
N LEU A 32 3.42 2.81 1.72
CA LEU A 32 2.85 2.65 3.04
C LEU A 32 3.95 2.49 4.09
N THR A 33 3.70 3.01 5.30
CA THR A 33 4.60 2.80 6.42
C THR A 33 4.53 1.33 6.89
N PRO A 34 5.55 0.85 7.61
CA PRO A 34 5.49 -0.47 8.23
C PRO A 34 4.31 -0.57 9.19
N CYS A 35 3.80 -1.78 9.32
CA CYS A 35 2.71 -2.10 10.23
C CYS A 35 3.16 -3.22 11.17
N ALA A 36 2.54 -3.31 12.35
CA ALA A 36 2.85 -4.37 13.32
C ALA A 36 2.58 -5.75 12.73
N ARG A 37 1.62 -5.87 11.82
CA ARG A 37 1.33 -7.09 11.09
C ARG A 37 1.76 -6.93 9.64
N ARG A 38 2.30 -7.98 9.05
CA ARG A 38 2.65 -7.97 7.63
C ARG A 38 1.38 -7.83 6.79
N LEU A 39 1.41 -6.91 5.84
CA LEU A 39 0.29 -6.72 4.92
C LEU A 39 0.21 -7.90 3.95
N GLN A 40 -1.01 -8.21 3.52
CA GLN A 40 -1.27 -9.30 2.60
C GLN A 40 -2.21 -8.84 1.50
N GLU A 41 -2.12 -9.48 0.34
CA GLU A 41 -3.07 -9.26 -0.73
C GLU A 41 -4.46 -9.64 -0.24
N GLY A 42 -5.44 -8.80 -0.57
CA GLY A 42 -6.81 -8.98 -0.12
C GLY A 42 -7.15 -8.21 1.15
N ASP A 43 -6.17 -7.66 1.86
CA ASP A 43 -6.44 -6.83 3.02
C ASP A 43 -7.21 -5.58 2.62
N LYS A 44 -8.12 -5.16 3.50
CA LYS A 44 -8.91 -3.95 3.30
C LYS A 44 -8.34 -2.83 4.14
N LEU A 45 -8.14 -1.66 3.53
CA LEU A 45 -7.70 -0.46 4.22
C LEU A 45 -8.87 0.51 4.34
N THR A 46 -9.22 0.88 5.56
CA THR A 46 -10.31 1.80 5.86
C THR A 46 -9.72 3.12 6.34
N PRO A 47 -10.11 4.26 5.71
CA PRO A 47 -9.50 5.55 6.05
C PRO A 47 -9.83 5.98 7.47
N LEU A 48 -8.83 6.51 8.14
CA LEU A 48 -8.91 7.21 9.40
C LEU A 48 -8.49 8.67 9.17
N ALA A 49 -8.21 9.40 10.22
CA ALA A 49 -7.72 10.78 10.09
C ALA A 49 -6.23 10.80 9.72
N TYR A 50 -5.80 11.90 9.08
CA TYR A 50 -4.37 12.22 8.85
C TYR A 50 -3.65 11.17 7.98
N ALA A 51 -4.31 10.73 6.90
CA ALA A 51 -3.75 9.75 5.96
C ALA A 51 -3.46 8.38 6.59
N LEU A 52 -4.01 8.12 7.76
CA LEU A 52 -3.93 6.81 8.39
C LEU A 52 -5.05 5.91 7.90
N TYR A 53 -4.75 4.63 7.77
CA TYR A 53 -5.72 3.61 7.41
C TYR A 53 -5.62 2.44 8.37
N CYS A 54 -6.75 1.90 8.79
CA CYS A 54 -6.75 0.67 9.58
C CYS A 54 -6.94 -0.54 8.66
N ILE A 55 -6.42 -1.67 9.10
CA ILE A 55 -6.41 -2.91 8.31
C ILE A 55 -7.54 -3.80 8.79
N ASN A 56 -8.44 -4.17 7.87
CA ASN A 56 -9.57 -5.08 8.14
C ASN A 56 -10.41 -4.62 9.35
N ASN A 57 -10.62 -3.29 9.47
CA ASN A 57 -11.36 -2.66 10.56
C ASN A 57 -10.71 -2.81 11.94
N ASP A 58 -9.47 -3.26 12.00
CA ASP A 58 -8.75 -3.36 13.27
C ASP A 58 -7.95 -2.06 13.50
N LYS A 59 -8.46 -1.21 14.38
CA LYS A 59 -7.85 0.11 14.63
C LYS A 59 -6.53 0.02 15.37
N THR A 60 -6.13 -1.16 15.84
CA THR A 60 -4.81 -1.35 16.42
C THR A 60 -3.75 -1.62 15.35
N LEU A 61 -4.18 -1.92 14.12
CA LEU A 61 -3.29 -2.16 12.99
C LEU A 61 -3.48 -1.02 12.00
N THR A 62 -2.54 -0.09 11.98
CA THR A 62 -2.64 1.09 11.11
C THR A 62 -1.41 1.22 10.24
N VAL A 63 -1.62 1.81 9.06
CA VAL A 63 -0.55 2.23 8.16
C VAL A 63 -0.82 3.66 7.73
N LYS A 64 0.24 4.37 7.40
CA LYS A 64 0.13 5.72 6.86
C LYS A 64 0.52 5.68 5.38
N VAL A 65 -0.28 6.35 4.56
CA VAL A 65 0.02 6.51 3.14
C VAL A 65 0.97 7.69 3.00
N LEU A 66 2.18 7.42 2.52
CA LEU A 66 3.22 8.44 2.33
C LEU A 66 3.10 9.06 0.95
N ASN A 67 2.86 8.24 -0.06
CA ASN A 67 2.69 8.66 -1.43
C ASN A 67 1.63 7.83 -2.09
N ALA A 68 0.90 8.43 -3.03
CA ALA A 68 -0.08 7.71 -3.83
C ALA A 68 -0.14 8.32 -5.22
N THR A 69 -0.12 7.47 -6.25
CA THR A 69 -0.22 7.90 -7.64
C THR A 69 -1.14 6.94 -8.37
N HIS A 70 -1.66 7.39 -9.51
CA HIS A 70 -2.44 6.49 -10.36
C HIS A 70 -1.59 5.27 -10.74
N PHE A 71 -2.24 4.12 -10.82
CA PHE A 71 -1.56 2.90 -11.21
C PHE A 71 -1.02 3.02 -12.63
N SER A 72 0.21 2.58 -12.82
CA SER A 72 0.84 2.45 -14.12
C SER A 72 1.65 1.16 -14.09
N ALA A 73 1.46 0.32 -15.10
CA ALA A 73 2.21 -0.92 -15.20
C ALA A 73 3.71 -0.65 -15.27
N ASP A 74 4.12 0.43 -15.95
CA ASP A 74 5.52 0.80 -16.03
C ASP A 74 6.08 1.20 -14.68
N ARG A 75 5.33 1.97 -13.91
CA ARG A 75 5.77 2.37 -12.56
C ARG A 75 5.86 1.17 -11.63
N TRP A 76 4.90 0.28 -11.73
CA TRP A 76 4.90 -0.92 -10.88
C TRP A 76 6.08 -1.81 -11.24
N ALA A 77 6.36 -1.97 -12.53
CA ALA A 77 7.52 -2.72 -12.98
C ALA A 77 8.83 -2.07 -12.55
N ALA A 78 8.89 -0.74 -12.52
CA ALA A 78 10.08 -0.03 -12.07
C ALA A 78 10.36 -0.29 -10.58
N ILE A 79 9.31 -0.40 -9.76
CA ILE A 79 9.46 -0.76 -8.35
C ILE A 79 10.00 -2.18 -8.23
N ASP A 80 9.44 -3.10 -9.03
CA ASP A 80 9.89 -4.49 -9.05
C ASP A 80 11.33 -4.62 -9.48
N ASN A 81 11.76 -3.76 -10.41
CA ASN A 81 13.11 -3.73 -10.94
C ASN A 81 13.99 -2.72 -10.21
N ALA A 82 13.51 -2.14 -9.10
CA ALA A 82 14.31 -1.21 -8.33
C ALA A 82 15.63 -1.86 -7.95
N PRO A 83 16.72 -1.10 -7.95
CA PRO A 83 18.03 -1.69 -7.67
C PRO A 83 18.01 -2.42 -6.35
N THR A 84 18.36 -3.68 -6.41
CA THR A 84 18.44 -4.53 -5.24
C THR A 84 19.82 -4.46 -4.60
N CYS A 85 20.65 -3.67 -5.15
CA CYS A 85 21.99 -3.46 -4.64
C CYS A 85 22.01 -2.48 -3.51
#